data_292a362c33330c27b9c23f69c59ff1af
#
_entry.id   292a362c33330c27b9c23f69c59ff1af
#
_cell.length_a   1.000
_cell.length_b   1.000
_cell.length_c   1.000
_cell.angle_alpha   90.00
_cell.angle_beta   90.00
_cell.angle_gamma   90.00
#
_symmetry.space_group_name_H-M   'P 1'
#
loop_
_entity.id
_entity.type
_entity.pdbx_description
1 polymer ?
#
loop_
_entity_poly.entity_id
_entity_poly.type
_entity_poly.pdbx_seq_one_letter_code
_entity_poly.pdbx_strand_id
1 'polypeptide(L)'
;MSIQYDLTNEVYHTSKSLSASGAKTIAMKSLADYKHAKRDWVPAFDLGTATHTFVLEPDQAKNVWMGPETRRGKDWTQAKAEADEAGALLLTESDFHLANNMAEAVWNNPHAAKLLSDEGMIAEASIFAKDKATGAEIRCRPDGWIQDRRIVLDLKTTTQADPEGFGRQCASFGYHIQEAFYRRCM
;
A
#
# COMPACT_ATOMS: atom_id res chain seq x y z
N MET A 1 7.54 -21.28 3.09
CA MET A 1 7.31 -19.98 2.44
C MET A 1 6.82 -20.25 1.02
N SER A 2 5.75 -19.61 0.58
CA SER A 2 5.27 -19.60 -0.79
C SER A 2 5.11 -18.16 -1.27
N ILE A 3 5.35 -17.91 -2.56
CA ILE A 3 5.28 -16.59 -3.17
C ILE A 3 4.27 -16.67 -4.31
N GLN A 4 3.40 -15.66 -4.40
CA GLN A 4 2.41 -15.51 -5.47
C GLN A 4 2.53 -14.11 -6.03
N TYR A 5 2.69 -13.99 -7.34
CA TYR A 5 3.00 -12.72 -8.01
C TYR A 5 1.75 -11.98 -8.51
N ASP A 6 0.68 -12.73 -8.86
CA ASP A 6 -0.50 -12.17 -9.52
C ASP A 6 -1.77 -12.27 -8.64
N LEU A 7 -1.58 -12.24 -7.33
CA LEU A 7 -2.71 -12.39 -6.41
C LEU A 7 -3.45 -11.05 -6.29
N THR A 8 -4.75 -11.04 -6.62
CA THR A 8 -5.55 -9.83 -6.48
C THR A 8 -5.63 -9.33 -5.04
N ASN A 9 -5.83 -8.03 -4.85
CA ASN A 9 -5.99 -7.43 -3.52
C ASN A 9 -7.13 -8.09 -2.72
N GLU A 10 -8.25 -8.38 -3.37
CA GLU A 10 -9.39 -9.04 -2.73
C GLU A 10 -8.99 -10.41 -2.15
N VAL A 11 -8.38 -11.26 -2.97
CA VAL A 11 -7.95 -12.60 -2.55
C VAL A 11 -6.88 -12.52 -1.47
N TYR A 12 -5.90 -11.61 -1.60
CA TYR A 12 -4.90 -11.40 -0.57
C TYR A 12 -5.53 -11.00 0.77
N HIS A 13 -6.49 -10.07 0.77
CA HIS A 13 -7.10 -9.58 2.01
C HIS A 13 -8.08 -10.57 2.66
N THR A 14 -8.69 -11.48 1.91
CA THR A 14 -9.57 -12.53 2.45
C THR A 14 -8.81 -13.69 3.12
N SER A 15 -7.51 -13.79 2.94
CA SER A 15 -6.69 -14.81 3.58
C SER A 15 -6.76 -14.71 5.10
N LYS A 16 -6.82 -15.88 5.78
CA LYS A 16 -6.85 -15.99 7.24
C LYS A 16 -5.47 -15.80 7.89
N SER A 17 -4.39 -15.81 7.11
CA SER A 17 -3.03 -15.58 7.61
C SER A 17 -2.90 -14.19 8.20
N LEU A 18 -2.19 -14.05 9.31
CA LEU A 18 -1.95 -12.73 9.93
C LEU A 18 -1.11 -11.85 9.00
N SER A 19 -1.57 -10.64 8.74
CA SER A 19 -0.85 -9.65 7.95
C SER A 19 -0.01 -8.70 8.82
N ALA A 20 0.92 -7.97 8.22
CA ALA A 20 1.68 -6.92 8.91
C ALA A 20 0.76 -5.85 9.54
N SER A 21 -0.32 -5.45 8.85
CA SER A 21 -1.32 -4.53 9.39
C SER A 21 -2.06 -5.12 10.60
N GLY A 22 -2.39 -6.43 10.54
CA GLY A 22 -2.98 -7.14 11.68
C GLY A 22 -2.03 -7.20 12.86
N ALA A 23 -0.76 -7.55 12.63
CA ALA A 23 0.26 -7.59 13.67
C ALA A 23 0.47 -6.20 14.32
N LYS A 24 0.50 -5.13 13.52
CA LYS A 24 0.54 -3.75 14.05
C LYS A 24 -0.67 -3.44 14.94
N THR A 25 -1.87 -3.82 14.49
CA THR A 25 -3.10 -3.58 15.29
C THR A 25 -3.04 -4.31 16.63
N ILE A 26 -2.59 -5.56 16.63
CA ILE A 26 -2.45 -6.35 17.88
C ILE A 26 -1.40 -5.71 18.80
N ALA A 27 -0.25 -5.32 18.25
CA ALA A 27 0.86 -4.78 19.05
C ALA A 27 0.60 -3.37 19.59
N MET A 28 -0.05 -2.50 18.81
CA MET A 28 -0.25 -1.09 19.15
C MET A 28 -1.60 -0.81 19.81
N LYS A 29 -2.56 -1.72 19.67
CA LYS A 29 -3.90 -1.61 20.25
C LYS A 29 -4.23 -2.87 21.04
N SER A 30 -4.97 -3.81 20.43
CA SER A 30 -5.34 -5.05 21.10
C SER A 30 -5.74 -6.15 20.11
N LEU A 31 -5.83 -7.39 20.61
CA LEU A 31 -6.42 -8.51 19.87
C LEU A 31 -7.92 -8.28 19.61
N ALA A 32 -8.63 -7.58 20.51
CA ALA A 32 -10.03 -7.24 20.33
C ALA A 32 -10.21 -6.26 19.16
N ASP A 33 -9.37 -5.23 19.06
CA ASP A 33 -9.37 -4.33 17.91
C ASP A 33 -9.09 -5.06 16.60
N TYR A 34 -8.12 -5.97 16.58
CA TYR A 34 -7.83 -6.78 15.40
C TYR A 34 -9.04 -7.60 14.93
N LYS A 35 -9.81 -8.15 15.86
CA LYS A 35 -10.97 -9.00 15.55
C LYS A 35 -12.25 -8.23 15.23
N HIS A 36 -12.46 -7.09 15.86
CA HIS A 36 -13.77 -6.45 15.91
C HIS A 36 -13.80 -4.99 15.44
N ALA A 37 -12.64 -4.28 15.37
CA ALA A 37 -12.65 -2.91 14.90
C ALA A 37 -13.00 -2.84 13.40
N LYS A 38 -13.96 -2.00 13.07
CA LYS A 38 -14.25 -1.63 11.69
C LYS A 38 -13.23 -0.58 11.24
N ARG A 39 -12.78 -0.67 10.02
CA ARG A 39 -11.98 0.39 9.41
C ARG A 39 -12.91 1.34 8.70
N ASP A 40 -12.93 2.59 9.15
CA ASP A 40 -13.58 3.65 8.40
C ASP A 40 -12.71 4.03 7.21
N TRP A 41 -13.36 4.21 6.06
CA TRP A 41 -12.71 4.73 4.87
C TRP A 41 -12.42 6.22 5.06
N VAL A 42 -11.25 6.66 4.59
CA VAL A 42 -10.88 8.08 4.53
C VAL A 42 -10.26 8.39 3.16
N PRO A 43 -10.45 9.62 2.61
CA PRO A 43 -9.92 10.00 1.29
C PRO A 43 -8.41 9.78 1.12
N ALA A 44 -7.64 9.89 2.20
CA ALA A 44 -6.20 9.63 2.18
C ALA A 44 -5.83 8.19 1.77
N PHE A 45 -6.73 7.22 1.93
CA PHE A 45 -6.48 5.85 1.46
C PHE A 45 -6.50 5.78 -0.06
N ASP A 46 -7.45 6.47 -0.70
CA ASP A 46 -7.54 6.52 -2.16
C ASP A 46 -6.33 7.24 -2.76
N LEU A 47 -5.92 8.36 -2.17
CA LEU A 47 -4.73 9.10 -2.57
C LEU A 47 -3.46 8.23 -2.46
N GLY A 48 -3.32 7.51 -1.35
CA GLY A 48 -2.23 6.55 -1.15
C GLY A 48 -2.24 5.45 -2.21
N THR A 49 -3.39 4.82 -2.45
CA THR A 49 -3.55 3.76 -3.45
C THR A 49 -3.19 4.25 -4.85
N ALA A 50 -3.70 5.43 -5.25
CA ALA A 50 -3.36 6.00 -6.56
C ALA A 50 -1.86 6.28 -6.71
N THR A 51 -1.23 6.85 -5.68
CA THR A 51 0.21 7.10 -5.70
C THR A 51 1.01 5.80 -5.84
N HIS A 52 0.63 4.74 -5.11
CA HIS A 52 1.24 3.42 -5.25
C HIS A 52 1.08 2.88 -6.67
N THR A 53 -0.13 2.95 -7.24
CA THR A 53 -0.39 2.53 -8.62
C THR A 53 0.50 3.26 -9.62
N PHE A 54 0.59 4.58 -9.54
CA PHE A 54 1.41 5.37 -10.46
C PHE A 54 2.92 5.12 -10.34
N VAL A 55 3.39 4.74 -9.14
CA VAL A 55 4.82 4.46 -8.91
C VAL A 55 5.20 3.02 -9.26
N LEU A 56 4.38 2.05 -8.84
CA LEU A 56 4.76 0.63 -8.81
C LEU A 56 4.12 -0.18 -9.93
N GLU A 57 2.94 0.24 -10.40
CA GLU A 57 2.13 -0.49 -11.37
C GLU A 57 1.64 0.45 -12.49
N PRO A 58 2.55 1.08 -13.27
CA PRO A 58 2.17 2.10 -14.27
C PRO A 58 1.17 1.58 -15.32
N ASP A 59 1.19 0.29 -15.63
CA ASP A 59 0.22 -0.33 -16.53
C ASP A 59 -1.21 -0.32 -15.98
N GLN A 60 -1.37 -0.21 -14.67
CA GLN A 60 -2.65 -0.10 -13.98
C GLN A 60 -3.11 1.37 -13.80
N ALA A 61 -2.29 2.35 -14.18
CA ALA A 61 -2.64 3.78 -14.05
C ALA A 61 -3.96 4.14 -14.76
N LYS A 62 -4.30 3.43 -15.84
CA LYS A 62 -5.59 3.56 -16.55
C LYS A 62 -6.82 3.28 -15.68
N ASN A 63 -6.66 2.57 -14.58
CA ASN A 63 -7.70 2.24 -13.62
C ASN A 63 -7.85 3.30 -12.50
N VAL A 64 -7.06 4.38 -12.55
CA VAL A 64 -7.21 5.54 -11.67
C VAL A 64 -7.81 6.68 -12.49
N TRP A 65 -9.03 7.06 -12.15
CA TRP A 65 -9.80 8.04 -12.90
C TRP A 65 -9.82 9.40 -12.20
N MET A 66 -9.70 10.44 -12.99
CA MET A 66 -9.91 11.81 -12.53
C MET A 66 -11.38 12.15 -12.60
N GLY A 67 -11.97 12.50 -11.48
CA GLY A 67 -13.36 12.92 -11.33
C GLY A 67 -13.49 14.42 -11.07
N PRO A 68 -14.72 14.86 -10.73
CA PRO A 68 -14.98 16.25 -10.35
C PRO A 68 -14.16 16.72 -9.15
N GLU A 69 -13.99 18.03 -9.03
CA GLU A 69 -13.21 18.68 -7.94
C GLU A 69 -13.74 18.34 -6.54
N THR A 70 -15.01 18.07 -6.40
CA THR A 70 -15.61 17.78 -5.10
C THR A 70 -16.27 16.41 -5.05
N ARG A 71 -16.13 15.71 -3.92
CA ARG A 71 -16.78 14.40 -3.66
C ARG A 71 -18.29 14.57 -3.32
N ARG A 72 -18.97 15.55 -3.92
CA ARG A 72 -20.39 15.90 -3.65
C ARG A 72 -21.12 16.23 -4.95
N GLY A 73 -22.45 16.09 -4.91
CA GLY A 73 -23.32 16.47 -6.02
C GLY A 73 -23.54 15.35 -7.02
N LYS A 74 -24.35 15.66 -8.06
CA LYS A 74 -24.77 14.68 -9.07
C LYS A 74 -23.59 14.19 -9.91
N ASP A 75 -22.71 15.09 -10.30
CA ASP A 75 -21.57 14.77 -11.17
C ASP A 75 -20.63 13.77 -10.50
N TRP A 76 -20.33 13.96 -9.20
CA TRP A 76 -19.55 12.99 -8.44
C TRP A 76 -20.27 11.65 -8.31
N THR A 77 -21.58 11.66 -8.01
CA THR A 77 -22.36 10.45 -7.83
C THR A 77 -22.37 9.61 -9.11
N GLN A 78 -22.54 10.28 -10.26
CA GLN A 78 -22.53 9.62 -11.57
C GLN A 78 -21.13 9.06 -11.88
N ALA A 79 -20.09 9.89 -11.81
CA ALA A 79 -18.72 9.47 -12.08
C ALA A 79 -18.29 8.31 -11.16
N LYS A 80 -18.73 8.34 -9.89
CA LYS A 80 -18.43 7.25 -8.94
C LYS A 80 -19.13 5.95 -9.31
N ALA A 81 -20.38 6.00 -9.76
CA ALA A 81 -21.09 4.81 -10.22
C ALA A 81 -20.41 4.19 -11.47
N GLU A 82 -20.01 5.02 -12.43
CA GLU A 82 -19.28 4.58 -13.63
C GLU A 82 -17.91 3.98 -13.28
N ALA A 83 -17.18 4.59 -12.36
CA ALA A 83 -15.88 4.07 -11.88
C ALA A 83 -16.04 2.73 -11.14
N ASP A 84 -17.07 2.61 -10.28
CA ASP A 84 -17.36 1.36 -9.57
C ASP A 84 -17.72 0.21 -10.52
N GLU A 85 -18.51 0.49 -11.56
CA GLU A 85 -18.84 -0.49 -12.60
C GLU A 85 -17.59 -0.92 -13.38
N ALA A 86 -16.68 0.00 -13.64
CA ALA A 86 -15.41 -0.28 -14.32
C ALA A 86 -14.34 -0.90 -13.39
N GLY A 87 -14.59 -0.97 -12.08
CA GLY A 87 -13.58 -1.38 -11.09
C GLY A 87 -12.41 -0.38 -10.95
N ALA A 88 -12.66 0.89 -11.28
CA ALA A 88 -11.66 1.95 -11.24
C ALA A 88 -11.69 2.74 -9.93
N LEU A 89 -10.54 3.27 -9.54
CA LEU A 89 -10.41 4.19 -8.43
C LEU A 89 -10.70 5.61 -8.91
N LEU A 90 -11.73 6.26 -8.35
CA LEU A 90 -12.08 7.64 -8.67
C LEU A 90 -11.48 8.59 -7.63
N LEU A 91 -10.70 9.54 -8.09
CA LEU A 91 -10.17 10.65 -7.29
C LEU A 91 -10.83 11.97 -7.66
N THR A 92 -10.79 12.97 -6.76
CA THR A 92 -11.03 14.35 -7.17
C THR A 92 -9.93 14.82 -8.11
N GLU A 93 -10.19 15.84 -8.90
CA GLU A 93 -9.18 16.43 -9.80
C GLU A 93 -7.91 16.82 -9.03
N SER A 94 -8.07 17.49 -7.88
CA SER A 94 -6.94 17.89 -7.03
C SER A 94 -6.18 16.70 -6.46
N ASP A 95 -6.87 15.64 -5.98
CA ASP A 95 -6.23 14.43 -5.46
C ASP A 95 -5.50 13.65 -6.58
N PHE A 96 -6.07 13.61 -7.79
CA PHE A 96 -5.45 12.95 -8.94
C PHE A 96 -4.13 13.64 -9.32
N HIS A 97 -4.14 14.96 -9.44
CA HIS A 97 -2.91 15.71 -9.72
C HIS A 97 -1.89 15.60 -8.60
N LEU A 98 -2.33 15.59 -7.34
CA LEU A 98 -1.43 15.40 -6.20
C LEU A 98 -0.77 14.00 -6.24
N ALA A 99 -1.52 12.94 -6.53
CA ALA A 99 -0.97 11.58 -6.67
C ALA A 99 0.07 11.50 -7.79
N ASN A 100 -0.20 12.10 -8.94
CA ASN A 100 0.77 12.18 -10.05
C ASN A 100 2.03 12.93 -9.66
N ASN A 101 1.89 14.11 -9.04
CA ASN A 101 3.05 14.90 -8.60
C ASN A 101 3.91 14.14 -7.58
N MET A 102 3.29 13.40 -6.67
CA MET A 102 4.03 12.55 -5.74
C MET A 102 4.76 11.41 -6.46
N ALA A 103 4.14 10.78 -7.44
CA ALA A 103 4.78 9.72 -8.24
C ALA A 103 5.95 10.28 -9.07
N GLU A 104 5.78 11.43 -9.71
CA GLU A 104 6.86 12.12 -10.42
C GLU A 104 8.03 12.46 -9.50
N ALA A 105 7.75 12.93 -8.27
CA ALA A 105 8.80 13.23 -7.30
C ALA A 105 9.61 11.99 -6.92
N VAL A 106 8.97 10.82 -6.80
CA VAL A 106 9.64 9.55 -6.54
C VAL A 106 10.53 9.16 -7.73
N TRP A 107 10.01 9.22 -8.96
CA TRP A 107 10.76 8.86 -10.17
C TRP A 107 11.89 9.86 -10.49
N ASN A 108 11.72 11.15 -10.14
CA ASN A 108 12.76 12.16 -10.28
C ASN A 108 13.87 12.03 -9.23
N ASN A 109 13.68 11.22 -8.18
CA ASN A 109 14.74 10.92 -7.23
C ASN A 109 15.65 9.80 -7.79
N PRO A 110 16.95 10.07 -8.07
CA PRO A 110 17.81 9.10 -8.75
C PRO A 110 18.05 7.81 -7.96
N HIS A 111 17.96 7.85 -6.63
CA HIS A 111 18.11 6.66 -5.80
C HIS A 111 16.85 5.79 -5.83
N ALA A 112 15.67 6.41 -5.74
CA ALA A 112 14.39 5.71 -5.84
C ALA A 112 14.21 5.12 -7.25
N ALA A 113 14.41 5.92 -8.28
CA ALA A 113 14.31 5.48 -9.68
C ALA A 113 15.23 4.28 -9.97
N LYS A 114 16.47 4.31 -9.47
CA LYS A 114 17.41 3.19 -9.62
C LYS A 114 16.91 1.88 -9.00
N LEU A 115 16.23 1.95 -7.85
CA LEU A 115 15.67 0.78 -7.19
C LEU A 115 14.41 0.28 -7.90
N LEU A 116 13.54 1.20 -8.32
CA LEU A 116 12.30 0.88 -9.01
C LEU A 116 12.53 0.34 -10.44
N SER A 117 13.66 0.73 -11.08
CA SER A 117 14.06 0.24 -12.40
C SER A 117 15.00 -0.99 -12.36
N ASP A 118 15.23 -1.58 -11.19
CA ASP A 118 16.04 -2.78 -11.07
C ASP A 118 15.34 -3.97 -11.75
N GLU A 119 16.04 -4.70 -12.63
CA GLU A 119 15.46 -5.83 -13.37
C GLU A 119 14.94 -6.95 -12.45
N GLY A 120 15.46 -7.05 -11.24
CA GLY A 120 15.03 -8.01 -10.22
C GLY A 120 13.92 -7.48 -9.30
N MET A 121 13.42 -6.24 -9.53
CA MET A 121 12.36 -5.66 -8.71
C MET A 121 11.01 -6.28 -9.03
N ILE A 122 10.37 -6.80 -8.02
CA ILE A 122 9.03 -7.40 -8.10
C ILE A 122 8.09 -6.54 -7.26
N ALA A 123 7.10 -5.91 -7.90
CA ALA A 123 6.07 -5.15 -7.22
C ALA A 123 5.02 -6.09 -6.62
N GLU A 124 4.46 -5.72 -5.46
CA GLU A 124 3.28 -6.34 -4.86
C GLU A 124 3.33 -7.87 -4.69
N ALA A 125 4.55 -8.44 -4.52
CA ALA A 125 4.70 -9.88 -4.30
C ALA A 125 4.02 -10.35 -3.01
N SER A 126 3.08 -11.28 -3.12
CA SER A 126 2.36 -11.84 -1.97
C SER A 126 3.13 -13.02 -1.40
N ILE A 127 3.62 -12.87 -0.19
CA ILE A 127 4.45 -13.85 0.50
C ILE A 127 3.66 -14.46 1.66
N PHE A 128 3.56 -15.78 1.68
CA PHE A 128 2.92 -16.56 2.74
C PHE A 128 3.95 -17.45 3.41
N ALA A 129 3.92 -17.45 4.73
CA ALA A 129 4.85 -18.25 5.53
C ALA A 129 4.18 -18.77 6.81
N LYS A 130 4.84 -19.71 7.45
CA LYS A 130 4.53 -20.13 8.82
C LYS A 130 5.59 -19.57 9.74
N ASP A 131 5.18 -18.79 10.72
CA ASP A 131 6.11 -18.23 11.70
C ASP A 131 6.78 -19.34 12.51
N LYS A 132 8.11 -19.37 12.50
CA LYS A 132 8.88 -20.46 13.12
C LYS A 132 8.76 -20.49 14.64
N ALA A 133 8.52 -19.35 15.28
CA ALA A 133 8.46 -19.26 16.74
C ALA A 133 7.08 -19.65 17.29
N THR A 134 6.00 -19.26 16.59
CA THR A 134 4.63 -19.42 17.07
C THR A 134 3.82 -20.45 16.30
N GLY A 135 4.26 -20.86 15.12
CA GLY A 135 3.52 -21.72 14.20
C GLY A 135 2.34 -21.02 13.50
N ALA A 136 2.16 -19.71 13.68
CA ALA A 136 1.09 -18.96 13.06
C ALA A 136 1.28 -18.83 11.55
N GLU A 137 0.20 -18.93 10.79
CA GLU A 137 0.20 -18.58 9.37
C GLU A 137 0.29 -17.06 9.24
N ILE A 138 1.29 -16.58 8.53
CA ILE A 138 1.59 -15.15 8.34
C ILE A 138 1.70 -14.83 6.86
N ARG A 139 1.41 -13.57 6.51
CA ARG A 139 1.59 -13.06 5.15
C ARG A 139 2.09 -11.64 5.14
N CYS A 140 2.87 -11.30 4.11
CA CYS A 140 3.22 -9.92 3.79
C CYS A 140 3.13 -9.68 2.29
N ARG A 141 3.02 -8.40 1.94
CA ARG A 141 3.09 -7.92 0.56
C ARG A 141 3.86 -6.60 0.61
N PRO A 142 5.17 -6.64 0.37
CA PRO A 142 5.94 -5.42 0.21
C PRO A 142 5.57 -4.73 -1.10
N ASP A 143 5.65 -3.41 -1.13
CA ASP A 143 5.40 -2.60 -2.32
C ASP A 143 6.42 -2.94 -3.44
N GLY A 144 7.67 -3.20 -3.07
CA GLY A 144 8.69 -3.72 -3.97
C GLY A 144 9.67 -4.65 -3.26
N TRP A 145 10.16 -5.65 -4.00
CA TRP A 145 11.13 -6.61 -3.48
C TRP A 145 12.18 -6.97 -4.54
N ILE A 146 13.46 -6.77 -4.19
CA ILE A 146 14.61 -7.17 -4.99
C ILE A 146 15.29 -8.32 -4.26
N GLN A 147 14.90 -9.55 -4.59
CA GLN A 147 15.24 -10.74 -3.83
C GLN A 147 16.75 -10.98 -3.73
N ASP A 148 17.44 -10.94 -4.85
CA ASP A 148 18.88 -11.23 -4.92
C ASP A 148 19.73 -10.24 -4.13
N ARG A 149 19.26 -9.01 -3.99
CA ARG A 149 19.90 -7.94 -3.23
C ARG A 149 19.40 -7.84 -1.79
N ARG A 150 18.37 -8.61 -1.42
CA ARG A 150 17.70 -8.56 -0.12
C ARG A 150 17.17 -7.16 0.23
N ILE A 151 16.64 -6.45 -0.77
CA ILE A 151 16.07 -5.11 -0.60
C ILE A 151 14.54 -5.23 -0.62
N VAL A 152 13.90 -4.61 0.37
CA VAL A 152 12.45 -4.43 0.45
C VAL A 152 12.16 -2.95 0.34
N LEU A 153 11.27 -2.60 -0.56
CA LEU A 153 10.77 -1.24 -0.74
C LEU A 153 9.36 -1.15 -0.16
N ASP A 154 9.08 -0.04 0.51
CA ASP A 154 7.78 0.24 1.08
C ASP A 154 7.51 1.74 0.93
N LEU A 155 6.59 2.09 0.03
CA LEU A 155 6.23 3.46 -0.30
C LEU A 155 5.25 4.01 0.73
N LYS A 156 5.47 5.22 1.19
CA LYS A 156 4.58 5.89 2.14
C LYS A 156 4.26 7.31 1.69
N THR A 157 2.98 7.59 1.51
CA THR A 157 2.51 8.97 1.38
C THR A 157 2.45 9.62 2.75
N THR A 158 2.97 10.84 2.87
CA THR A 158 3.07 11.56 4.14
C THR A 158 2.94 13.05 3.93
N THR A 159 2.46 13.75 4.94
CA THR A 159 2.47 15.23 5.00
C THR A 159 3.77 15.78 5.55
N GLN A 160 4.67 14.93 6.07
CA GLN A 160 5.97 15.30 6.64
C GLN A 160 7.04 14.32 6.16
N ALA A 161 7.73 14.70 5.08
CA ALA A 161 8.77 13.87 4.47
C ALA A 161 10.20 14.21 4.95
N ASP A 162 10.34 15.22 5.83
CA ASP A 162 11.62 15.51 6.46
C ASP A 162 12.02 14.38 7.43
N PRO A 163 13.33 14.17 7.68
CA PRO A 163 13.81 13.03 8.48
C PRO A 163 13.21 12.95 9.89
N GLU A 164 13.02 14.11 10.55
CA GLU A 164 12.47 14.14 11.90
C GLU A 164 10.97 13.88 11.92
N GLY A 165 10.21 14.54 11.04
CA GLY A 165 8.76 14.34 10.89
C GLY A 165 8.42 12.93 10.47
N PHE A 166 9.13 12.38 9.49
CA PHE A 166 8.93 11.01 9.05
C PHE A 166 9.33 9.99 10.13
N GLY A 167 10.42 10.25 10.88
CA GLY A 167 10.82 9.43 12.02
C GLY A 167 9.72 9.32 13.09
N ARG A 168 9.04 10.43 13.42
CA ARG A 168 7.87 10.43 14.33
C ARG A 168 6.71 9.61 13.73
N GLN A 169 6.46 9.72 12.43
CA GLN A 169 5.43 8.92 11.77
C GLN A 169 5.78 7.42 11.77
N CYS A 170 7.03 7.05 11.56
CA CYS A 170 7.47 5.65 11.66
C CYS A 170 7.10 5.03 13.01
N ALA A 171 7.31 5.77 14.09
CA ALA A 171 6.93 5.33 15.43
C ALA A 171 5.40 5.27 15.59
N SER A 172 4.69 6.35 15.22
CA SER A 172 3.25 6.48 15.41
C SER A 172 2.42 5.49 14.60
N PHE A 173 2.85 5.15 13.38
CA PHE A 173 2.17 4.20 12.51
C PHE A 173 2.73 2.77 12.57
N GLY A 174 3.74 2.54 13.42
CA GLY A 174 4.32 1.20 13.60
C GLY A 174 5.02 0.65 12.35
N TYR A 175 5.72 1.48 11.56
CA TYR A 175 6.46 1.01 10.39
C TYR A 175 7.62 0.08 10.76
N HIS A 176 8.23 0.29 11.92
CA HIS A 176 9.22 -0.62 12.49
C HIS A 176 8.64 -2.02 12.81
N ILE A 177 7.36 -2.10 13.20
CA ILE A 177 6.66 -3.38 13.40
C ILE A 177 6.41 -4.06 12.04
N GLN A 178 6.04 -3.28 11.04
CA GLN A 178 5.83 -3.78 9.68
C GLN A 178 7.12 -4.35 9.08
N GLU A 179 8.24 -3.64 9.23
CA GLU A 179 9.56 -4.10 8.79
C GLU A 179 9.95 -5.41 9.46
N ALA A 180 9.89 -5.46 10.79
CA ALA A 180 10.19 -6.67 11.55
C ALA A 180 9.30 -7.84 11.16
N PHE A 181 8.02 -7.58 10.86
CA PHE A 181 7.08 -8.60 10.43
C PHE A 181 7.39 -9.10 9.01
N TYR A 182 7.77 -8.23 8.09
CA TYR A 182 8.19 -8.62 6.74
C TYR A 182 9.39 -9.58 6.80
N ARG A 183 10.41 -9.25 7.60
CA ARG A 183 11.57 -10.13 7.81
C ARG A 183 11.22 -11.49 8.41
N ARG A 184 10.12 -11.62 9.13
CA ARG A 184 9.62 -12.92 9.62
C ARG A 184 8.89 -13.72 8.54
N CYS A 185 8.32 -13.06 7.54
CA CYS A 185 7.68 -13.73 6.40
C CYS A 185 8.69 -14.24 5.37
N MET A 186 9.81 -13.53 5.22
CA MET A 186 10.89 -13.80 4.27
C MET A 186 11.98 -14.65 4.91
#